data_357f7e53467f1279aec33c5bcf43be00
#
_entry.id   357f7e53467f1279aec33c5bcf43be00
#
_cell.length_a   1.000
_cell.length_b   1.000
_cell.length_c   1.000
_cell.angle_alpha   90.00
_cell.angle_beta   90.00
_cell.angle_gamma   90.00
#
_symmetry.space_group_name_H-M   'P 1'
#
loop_
_entity.id
_entity.type
_entity.pdbx_description
1 polymer ?
#
loop_
_entity_poly.entity_id
_entity_poly.type
_entity_poly.pdbx_seq_one_letter_code
_entity_poly.pdbx_strand_id
1 'polypeptide(L)'
;MLFGVPLAGPAIAETDRWVVESGKSHVGFDAFHMLDNFSGASETPSGEVELDIEDLKKPIKGALTVPVASLGTGKAGRDKDLRRALDGERHPEIRYRIDKVESSFVSLTDNTDVLLTLHGVLSMRGTERPVSFMGRVRLRQGTLWVRGESRIRPADFGIPPLRSWLISMKEHVLARFDLVLSKAK
;
A
#
# COMPACT_ATOMS: atom_id res chain seq x y z
N MET A 1 -38.24 -28.56 -37.05
CA MET A 1 -36.82 -28.25 -36.75
C MET A 1 -36.76 -26.99 -35.92
N LEU A 2 -36.58 -27.12 -34.60
CA LEU A 2 -36.41 -25.99 -33.70
C LEU A 2 -34.91 -25.77 -33.52
N PHE A 3 -34.40 -24.67 -34.02
CA PHE A 3 -33.02 -24.23 -33.74
C PHE A 3 -32.98 -23.63 -32.33
N GLY A 4 -32.34 -24.33 -31.42
CA GLY A 4 -32.01 -23.81 -30.11
C GLY A 4 -30.94 -22.74 -30.23
N VAL A 5 -31.28 -21.49 -29.86
CA VAL A 5 -30.32 -20.40 -29.69
C VAL A 5 -29.56 -20.67 -28.38
N PRO A 6 -28.24 -20.80 -28.40
CA PRO A 6 -27.48 -20.89 -27.16
C PRO A 6 -27.60 -19.56 -26.39
N LEU A 7 -28.18 -19.61 -25.19
CA LEU A 7 -28.11 -18.51 -24.22
C LEU A 7 -26.66 -18.38 -23.81
N ALA A 8 -25.98 -17.35 -24.34
CA ALA A 8 -24.71 -16.91 -23.82
C ALA A 8 -24.97 -16.45 -22.37
N GLY A 9 -24.45 -17.21 -21.40
CA GLY A 9 -24.44 -16.78 -20.01
C GLY A 9 -23.67 -15.45 -19.89
N PRO A 10 -23.95 -14.66 -18.83
CA PRO A 10 -23.25 -13.41 -18.62
C PRO A 10 -21.74 -13.71 -18.56
N ALA A 11 -20.96 -13.08 -19.43
CA ALA A 11 -19.51 -13.10 -19.36
C ALA A 11 -19.15 -12.55 -17.97
N ILE A 12 -18.60 -13.39 -17.12
CA ILE A 12 -18.02 -12.95 -15.86
C ILE A 12 -16.85 -12.07 -16.28
N ALA A 13 -16.98 -10.77 -16.08
CA ALA A 13 -15.89 -9.84 -16.36
C ALA A 13 -14.67 -10.28 -15.53
N GLU A 14 -13.65 -10.72 -16.23
CA GLU A 14 -12.45 -11.29 -15.65
C GLU A 14 -11.68 -10.12 -14.99
N THR A 15 -11.68 -10.11 -13.67
CA THR A 15 -10.90 -9.15 -12.89
C THR A 15 -9.42 -9.53 -13.03
N ASP A 16 -8.60 -8.61 -13.50
CA ASP A 16 -7.18 -8.86 -13.66
C ASP A 16 -6.49 -8.88 -12.30
N ARG A 17 -5.57 -9.83 -12.15
CA ARG A 17 -4.69 -9.93 -10.98
C ARG A 17 -3.37 -9.25 -11.29
N TRP A 18 -3.01 -8.31 -10.42
CA TRP A 18 -1.77 -7.52 -10.51
C TRP A 18 -0.88 -7.83 -9.32
N VAL A 19 0.39 -8.07 -9.56
CA VAL A 19 1.37 -8.46 -8.54
C VAL A 19 2.43 -7.38 -8.39
N VAL A 20 2.74 -7.02 -7.15
CA VAL A 20 3.80 -6.05 -6.81
C VAL A 20 5.15 -6.61 -7.23
N GLU A 21 5.90 -5.84 -8.03
CA GLU A 21 7.28 -6.15 -8.38
C GLU A 21 8.21 -5.70 -7.25
N SER A 22 8.63 -6.63 -6.42
CA SER A 22 9.66 -6.41 -5.40
C SER A 22 10.98 -5.97 -6.07
N GLY A 23 11.69 -5.03 -5.44
CA GLY A 23 12.91 -4.46 -6.00
C GLY A 23 12.71 -3.32 -7.02
N LYS A 24 11.47 -3.13 -7.53
CA LYS A 24 11.06 -1.93 -8.27
C LYS A 24 10.06 -1.09 -7.49
N SER A 25 9.63 -1.59 -6.35
CA SER A 25 8.62 -1.00 -5.49
C SER A 25 9.22 -0.58 -4.16
N HIS A 26 8.74 0.54 -3.61
CA HIS A 26 9.22 1.11 -2.36
C HIS A 26 8.05 1.44 -1.46
N VAL A 27 8.19 1.12 -0.17
CA VAL A 27 7.27 1.58 0.87
C VAL A 27 8.09 2.23 1.96
N GLY A 28 7.71 3.42 2.37
CA GLY A 28 8.49 4.15 3.34
C GLY A 28 7.67 5.09 4.20
N PHE A 29 8.38 5.79 5.07
CA PHE A 29 7.80 6.82 5.91
C PHE A 29 8.77 7.98 6.12
N ASP A 30 8.22 9.17 6.34
CA ASP A 30 8.95 10.32 6.83
C ASP A 30 8.48 10.63 8.25
N ALA A 31 9.44 10.70 9.14
CA ALA A 31 9.23 11.10 10.51
C ALA A 31 9.83 12.51 10.72
N PHE A 32 8.98 13.41 11.23
CA PHE A 32 9.34 14.80 11.43
C PHE A 32 9.68 15.03 12.90
N HIS A 33 10.89 15.46 13.16
CA HIS A 33 11.40 15.79 14.48
C HIS A 33 11.78 17.25 14.54
N MET A 34 11.76 17.86 15.73
CA MET A 34 12.13 19.29 15.88
C MET A 34 13.58 19.57 15.49
N LEU A 35 14.47 18.60 15.65
CA LEU A 35 15.91 18.76 15.44
C LEU A 35 16.46 18.02 14.22
N ASP A 36 15.82 16.92 13.81
CA ASP A 36 16.29 16.08 12.71
C ASP A 36 15.12 15.30 12.09
N ASN A 37 14.82 15.55 10.83
CA ASN A 37 13.86 14.75 10.08
C ASN A 37 14.57 13.50 9.56
N PHE A 38 13.90 12.37 9.59
CA PHE A 38 14.43 11.16 9.01
C PHE A 38 13.38 10.36 8.26
N SER A 39 13.84 9.58 7.32
CA SER A 39 13.01 8.68 6.53
C SER A 39 13.45 7.25 6.75
N GLY A 40 12.54 6.32 6.58
CA GLY A 40 12.82 4.90 6.48
C GLY A 40 12.09 4.29 5.30
N ALA A 41 12.67 3.26 4.69
CA ALA A 41 12.06 2.59 3.55
C ALA A 41 12.35 1.10 3.54
N SER A 42 11.50 0.37 2.83
CA SER A 42 11.69 -1.03 2.40
C SER A 42 11.62 -1.08 0.88
N GLU A 43 12.55 -1.84 0.28
CA GLU A 43 12.58 -2.13 -1.17
C GLU A 43 12.04 -3.53 -1.49
N THR A 44 11.52 -4.22 -0.49
CA THR A 44 10.98 -5.57 -0.62
C THR A 44 9.50 -5.70 -0.23
N PRO A 45 8.65 -4.72 -0.57
CA PRO A 45 7.22 -4.92 -0.40
C PRO A 45 6.75 -6.04 -1.33
N SER A 46 5.71 -6.74 -0.90
CA SER A 46 5.02 -7.77 -1.69
C SER A 46 3.53 -7.58 -1.59
N GLY A 47 2.80 -8.12 -2.56
CA GLY A 47 1.35 -8.04 -2.53
C GLY A 47 0.74 -8.25 -3.90
N GLU A 48 -0.57 -8.27 -3.89
CA GLU A 48 -1.36 -8.42 -5.10
C GLU A 48 -2.67 -7.65 -4.98
N VAL A 49 -3.22 -7.31 -6.12
CA VAL A 49 -4.51 -6.66 -6.23
C VAL A 49 -5.28 -7.23 -7.41
N GLU A 50 -6.54 -7.53 -7.18
CA GLU A 50 -7.53 -7.87 -8.20
C GLU A 50 -8.34 -6.60 -8.49
N LEU A 51 -8.22 -6.10 -9.70
CA LEU A 51 -8.97 -4.94 -10.16
C LEU A 51 -9.25 -5.03 -11.65
N ASP A 52 -10.37 -4.42 -12.05
CA ASP A 52 -10.70 -4.21 -13.46
C ASP A 52 -10.24 -2.81 -13.88
N ILE A 53 -9.24 -2.74 -14.78
CA ILE A 53 -8.73 -1.46 -15.26
C ILE A 53 -9.70 -0.72 -16.20
N GLU A 54 -10.67 -1.44 -16.78
CA GLU A 54 -11.73 -0.88 -17.62
C GLU A 54 -12.90 -0.33 -16.79
N ASP A 55 -13.03 -0.78 -15.52
CA ASP A 55 -14.07 -0.31 -14.61
C ASP A 55 -13.60 -0.27 -13.16
N LEU A 56 -13.02 0.86 -12.75
CA LEU A 56 -12.53 1.11 -11.39
C LEU A 56 -13.64 1.21 -10.32
N LYS A 57 -14.92 1.17 -10.72
CA LYS A 57 -16.05 1.15 -9.79
C LYS A 57 -16.40 -0.25 -9.33
N LYS A 58 -15.88 -1.27 -10.00
CA LYS A 58 -16.02 -2.65 -9.57
C LYS A 58 -15.29 -2.89 -8.25
N PRO A 59 -15.73 -3.89 -7.48
CA PRO A 59 -15.05 -4.27 -6.25
C PRO A 59 -13.57 -4.58 -6.50
N ILE A 60 -12.71 -4.02 -5.67
CA ILE A 60 -11.28 -4.29 -5.63
C ILE A 60 -10.97 -5.17 -4.44
N LYS A 61 -10.02 -6.08 -4.60
CA LYS A 61 -9.45 -6.87 -3.50
C LYS A 61 -7.95 -6.85 -3.61
N GLY A 62 -7.27 -6.65 -2.50
CA GLY A 62 -5.83 -6.67 -2.53
C GLY A 62 -5.20 -6.47 -1.16
N ALA A 63 -3.93 -6.80 -1.09
CA ALA A 63 -3.14 -6.52 0.09
C ALA A 63 -1.69 -6.21 -0.30
N LEU A 64 -1.10 -5.30 0.46
CA LEU A 64 0.31 -4.98 0.44
C LEU A 64 0.92 -5.42 1.76
N THR A 65 2.05 -6.10 1.72
CA THR A 65 2.80 -6.56 2.89
C THR A 65 4.22 -6.00 2.85
N VAL A 66 4.69 -5.52 3.99
CA VAL A 66 6.04 -5.00 4.16
C VAL A 66 6.68 -5.73 5.35
N PRO A 67 7.78 -6.48 5.15
CA PRO A 67 8.50 -7.10 6.25
C PRO A 67 9.11 -6.02 7.17
N VAL A 68 8.86 -6.09 8.46
CA VAL A 68 9.43 -5.13 9.45
C VAL A 68 10.95 -5.15 9.42
N ALA A 69 11.54 -6.33 9.19
CA ALA A 69 12.99 -6.50 9.10
C ALA A 69 13.64 -5.75 7.93
N SER A 70 12.87 -5.49 6.85
CA SER A 70 13.37 -4.80 5.65
C SER A 70 13.36 -3.28 5.77
N LEU A 71 12.70 -2.72 6.80
CA LEU A 71 12.68 -1.28 7.01
C LEU A 71 14.05 -0.80 7.49
N GLY A 72 14.64 0.09 6.72
CA GLY A 72 15.93 0.72 6.99
C GLY A 72 15.84 2.24 6.98
N THR A 73 16.60 2.89 7.86
CA THR A 73 16.73 4.36 7.97
C THR A 73 18.15 4.84 7.67
N GLY A 74 19.02 3.93 7.23
CA GLY A 74 20.44 4.17 6.99
C GLY A 74 21.29 4.27 8.26
N LYS A 75 20.72 4.02 9.45
CA LYS A 75 21.44 4.03 10.73
C LYS A 75 21.08 2.77 11.54
N ALA A 76 22.03 1.85 11.71
CA ALA A 76 21.80 0.55 12.34
C ALA A 76 21.18 0.62 13.75
N GLY A 77 21.58 1.60 14.56
CA GLY A 77 20.99 1.81 15.88
C GLY A 77 19.51 2.20 15.81
N ARG A 78 19.15 3.09 14.89
CA ARG A 78 17.77 3.52 14.66
C ARG A 78 16.93 2.38 14.09
N ASP A 79 17.48 1.58 13.19
CA ASP A 79 16.80 0.43 12.60
C ASP A 79 16.47 -0.64 13.65
N LYS A 80 17.38 -0.85 14.61
CA LYS A 80 17.13 -1.73 15.75
C LYS A 80 16.00 -1.21 16.64
N ASP A 81 15.99 0.08 16.93
CA ASP A 81 14.94 0.70 17.75
C ASP A 81 13.60 0.72 17.02
N LEU A 82 13.59 0.96 15.71
CA LEU A 82 12.40 0.89 14.87
C LEU A 82 11.78 -0.52 14.91
N ARG A 83 12.58 -1.56 14.67
CA ARG A 83 12.10 -2.95 14.74
C ARG A 83 11.54 -3.32 16.12
N ARG A 84 12.17 -2.83 17.21
CA ARG A 84 11.68 -3.01 18.56
C ARG A 84 10.36 -2.27 18.79
N ALA A 85 10.24 -1.02 18.31
CA ALA A 85 9.01 -0.23 18.45
C ALA A 85 7.84 -0.86 17.72
N LEU A 86 8.10 -1.44 16.55
CA LEU A 86 7.12 -2.18 15.75
C LEU A 86 6.85 -3.59 16.30
N ASP A 87 7.60 -4.02 17.33
CA ASP A 87 7.51 -5.38 17.88
C ASP A 87 7.71 -6.47 16.81
N GLY A 88 8.73 -6.25 15.97
CA GLY A 88 8.98 -7.04 14.78
C GLY A 88 9.23 -8.52 15.00
N GLU A 89 9.59 -8.94 16.22
CA GLU A 89 9.75 -10.37 16.58
C GLU A 89 8.38 -11.07 16.67
N ARG A 90 7.36 -10.40 17.22
CA ARG A 90 6.01 -10.95 17.34
C ARG A 90 5.12 -10.60 16.15
N HIS A 91 5.39 -9.47 15.53
CA HIS A 91 4.64 -8.93 14.38
C HIS A 91 5.59 -8.60 13.22
N PRO A 92 6.08 -9.62 12.48
CA PRO A 92 7.14 -9.47 11.48
C PRO A 92 6.70 -8.70 10.24
N GLU A 93 5.41 -8.40 10.08
CA GLU A 93 4.85 -7.78 8.90
C GLU A 93 3.96 -6.59 9.23
N ILE A 94 4.04 -5.56 8.39
CA ILE A 94 3.03 -4.52 8.26
C ILE A 94 2.19 -4.87 7.05
N ARG A 95 0.86 -4.87 7.18
CA ARG A 95 -0.06 -5.25 6.11
C ARG A 95 -1.12 -4.19 5.89
N TYR A 96 -1.35 -3.85 4.63
CA TYR A 96 -2.47 -2.99 4.23
C TYR A 96 -3.41 -3.77 3.32
N ARG A 97 -4.63 -4.02 3.79
CA ARG A 97 -5.70 -4.63 3.02
C ARG A 97 -6.53 -3.53 2.37
N ILE A 98 -6.73 -3.60 1.07
CA ILE A 98 -7.54 -2.65 0.31
C ILE A 98 -8.99 -3.16 0.32
N ASP A 99 -9.92 -2.29 0.74
CA ASP A 99 -11.34 -2.62 0.80
C ASP A 99 -12.13 -1.87 -0.31
N LYS A 100 -11.66 -0.67 -0.71
CA LYS A 100 -12.34 0.16 -1.70
C LYS A 100 -11.37 1.11 -2.39
N VAL A 101 -11.66 1.42 -3.66
CA VAL A 101 -11.04 2.53 -4.39
C VAL A 101 -12.10 3.57 -4.73
N GLU A 102 -11.78 4.83 -4.53
CA GLU A 102 -12.56 5.96 -5.02
C GLU A 102 -11.76 6.70 -6.08
N SER A 103 -12.36 6.91 -7.24
CA SER A 103 -11.79 7.66 -8.35
C SER A 103 -12.86 8.45 -9.08
N SER A 104 -12.49 9.61 -9.61
CA SER A 104 -13.35 10.38 -10.52
C SER A 104 -13.41 9.77 -11.93
N PHE A 105 -12.47 8.88 -12.25
CA PHE A 105 -12.39 8.21 -13.54
C PHE A 105 -13.00 6.81 -13.43
N VAL A 106 -13.59 6.35 -14.52
CA VAL A 106 -14.18 5.01 -14.60
C VAL A 106 -13.12 3.97 -14.94
N SER A 107 -12.15 4.31 -15.79
CA SER A 107 -11.15 3.39 -16.32
C SER A 107 -9.75 4.01 -16.33
N LEU A 108 -8.73 3.15 -16.47
CA LEU A 108 -7.36 3.57 -16.69
C LEU A 108 -7.06 3.63 -18.20
N THR A 109 -6.58 4.77 -18.65
CA THR A 109 -6.09 4.97 -20.02
C THR A 109 -4.56 4.98 -20.00
N ASP A 110 -3.92 4.36 -21.00
CA ASP A 110 -2.47 4.30 -21.08
C ASP A 110 -1.83 5.70 -21.02
N ASN A 111 -0.75 5.81 -20.26
CA ASN A 111 0.01 7.03 -19.98
C ASN A 111 -0.76 8.20 -19.32
N THR A 112 -1.94 7.95 -18.77
CA THR A 112 -2.74 8.98 -18.07
C THR A 112 -2.66 8.77 -16.56
N ASP A 113 -2.41 9.86 -15.81
CA ASP A 113 -2.47 9.85 -14.35
C ASP A 113 -3.93 9.92 -13.89
N VAL A 114 -4.34 8.95 -13.13
CA VAL A 114 -5.66 8.91 -12.49
C VAL A 114 -5.49 9.09 -10.99
N LEU A 115 -6.11 10.13 -10.44
CA LEU A 115 -6.15 10.35 -9.00
C LEU A 115 -7.15 9.39 -8.36
N LEU A 116 -6.78 8.85 -7.21
CA LEU A 116 -7.60 7.92 -6.47
C LEU A 116 -7.36 8.03 -4.96
N THR A 117 -8.35 7.54 -4.21
CA THR A 117 -8.21 7.28 -2.79
C THR A 117 -8.40 5.79 -2.54
N LEU A 118 -7.40 5.17 -1.91
CA LEU A 118 -7.46 3.79 -1.46
C LEU A 118 -7.97 3.79 -0.02
N HIS A 119 -9.09 3.11 0.24
CA HIS A 119 -9.61 2.87 1.58
C HIS A 119 -9.30 1.43 1.97
N GLY A 120 -8.86 1.25 3.20
CA GLY A 120 -8.52 -0.09 3.65
C GLY A 120 -8.14 -0.12 5.13
N VAL A 121 -7.62 -1.26 5.54
CA VAL A 121 -7.19 -1.52 6.92
C VAL A 121 -5.69 -1.72 6.96
N LEU A 122 -5.02 -0.89 7.74
CA LEU A 122 -3.60 -1.06 8.06
C LEU A 122 -3.47 -1.87 9.34
N SER A 123 -2.74 -2.99 9.25
CA SER A 123 -2.36 -3.83 10.36
C SER A 123 -0.87 -3.62 10.66
N MET A 124 -0.58 -3.18 11.86
CA MET A 124 0.78 -2.92 12.32
C MET A 124 0.88 -3.20 13.81
N ARG A 125 1.93 -3.91 14.23
CA ARG A 125 2.15 -4.27 15.64
C ARG A 125 0.93 -4.97 16.30
N GLY A 126 0.23 -5.83 15.54
CA GLY A 126 -0.96 -6.54 16.00
C GLY A 126 -2.22 -5.67 16.16
N THR A 127 -2.17 -4.39 15.77
CA THR A 127 -3.31 -3.47 15.83
C THR A 127 -3.78 -3.13 14.42
N GLU A 128 -5.09 -3.16 14.20
CA GLU A 128 -5.71 -2.81 12.94
C GLU A 128 -6.43 -1.46 13.04
N ARG A 129 -6.25 -0.62 12.02
CA ARG A 129 -6.95 0.67 11.91
C ARG A 129 -7.35 0.94 10.46
N PRO A 130 -8.53 1.55 10.24
CA PRO A 130 -8.88 2.06 8.93
C PRO A 130 -7.92 3.21 8.56
N VAL A 131 -7.36 3.13 7.36
CA VAL A 131 -6.45 4.15 6.81
C VAL A 131 -6.80 4.38 5.36
N SER A 132 -6.81 5.65 4.94
CA SER A 132 -6.99 6.02 3.55
C SER A 132 -5.70 6.62 3.00
N PHE A 133 -5.26 6.13 1.84
CA PHE A 133 -4.15 6.69 1.09
C PHE A 133 -4.66 7.48 -0.11
N MET A 134 -4.28 8.73 -0.20
CA MET A 134 -4.47 9.52 -1.41
C MET A 134 -3.31 9.30 -2.35
N GLY A 135 -3.60 9.12 -3.63
CA GLY A 135 -2.55 8.82 -4.57
C GLY A 135 -2.98 8.94 -6.02
N ARG A 136 -2.13 8.40 -6.86
CA ARG A 136 -2.36 8.30 -8.30
C ARG A 136 -1.89 6.96 -8.83
N VAL A 137 -2.54 6.52 -9.87
CA VAL A 137 -2.15 5.37 -10.67
C VAL A 137 -1.94 5.79 -12.11
N ARG A 138 -0.95 5.20 -12.76
CA ARG A 138 -0.70 5.32 -14.19
C ARG A 138 -0.53 3.93 -14.78
N LEU A 139 -1.31 3.61 -15.79
CA LEU A 139 -1.05 2.46 -16.65
C LEU A 139 -0.01 2.87 -17.70
N ARG A 140 1.04 2.10 -17.85
CA ARG A 140 2.07 2.32 -18.87
C ARG A 140 2.60 1.00 -19.37
N GLN A 141 2.41 0.74 -20.67
CA GLN A 141 2.90 -0.48 -21.34
C GLN A 141 2.54 -1.76 -20.57
N GLY A 142 1.29 -1.88 -20.12
CA GLY A 142 0.81 -3.06 -19.39
C GLY A 142 1.32 -3.18 -17.94
N THR A 143 1.88 -2.11 -17.39
CA THR A 143 2.37 -2.05 -16.00
C THR A 143 1.65 -0.93 -15.25
N LEU A 144 1.24 -1.17 -14.02
CA LEU A 144 0.66 -0.14 -13.15
C LEU A 144 1.75 0.49 -12.29
N TRP A 145 1.81 1.81 -12.32
CA TRP A 145 2.64 2.63 -11.44
C TRP A 145 1.72 3.31 -10.44
N VAL A 146 1.85 2.99 -9.17
CA VAL A 146 0.93 3.45 -8.13
C VAL A 146 1.72 4.16 -7.04
N ARG A 147 1.39 5.42 -6.79
CA ARG A 147 1.96 6.21 -5.69
C ARG A 147 0.86 6.65 -4.75
N GLY A 148 1.14 6.63 -3.47
CA GLY A 148 0.20 7.13 -2.49
C GLY A 148 0.86 7.52 -1.18
N GLU A 149 0.14 8.34 -0.42
CA GLU A 149 0.59 8.80 0.89
C GLU A 149 -0.58 8.93 1.86
N SER A 150 -0.27 8.78 3.14
CA SER A 150 -1.20 9.00 4.24
C SER A 150 -0.46 9.46 5.50
N ARG A 151 -1.13 10.27 6.30
CA ARG A 151 -0.63 10.62 7.64
C ARG A 151 -1.11 9.57 8.64
N ILE A 152 -0.18 8.95 9.34
CA ILE A 152 -0.44 7.91 10.31
C ILE A 152 0.04 8.37 11.69
N ARG A 153 -0.77 8.13 12.72
CA ARG A 153 -0.39 8.34 14.12
C ARG A 153 0.17 7.02 14.68
N PRO A 154 1.46 6.94 14.99
CA PRO A 154 2.04 5.72 15.56
C PRO A 154 1.36 5.27 16.86
N ALA A 155 0.90 6.22 17.67
CA ALA A 155 0.19 5.93 18.91
C ALA A 155 -1.10 5.12 18.71
N ASP A 156 -1.79 5.28 17.57
CA ASP A 156 -3.02 4.53 17.26
C ASP A 156 -2.75 3.02 17.08
N PHE A 157 -1.48 2.65 16.84
CA PHE A 157 -1.01 1.28 16.73
C PHE A 157 -0.23 0.82 17.98
N GLY A 158 -0.34 1.55 19.09
CA GLY A 158 0.34 1.23 20.33
C GLY A 158 1.88 1.34 20.24
N ILE A 159 2.40 2.08 19.27
CA ILE A 159 3.82 2.37 19.18
C ILE A 159 4.17 3.44 20.21
N PRO A 160 4.98 3.10 21.23
CA PRO A 160 5.30 4.05 22.28
C PRO A 160 6.23 5.14 21.74
N PRO A 161 6.18 6.36 22.30
CA PRO A 161 7.21 7.35 22.05
C PRO A 161 8.56 6.81 22.54
N LEU A 162 9.47 6.55 21.63
CA LEU A 162 10.82 6.10 21.98
C LEU A 162 11.59 7.27 22.63
N ARG A 163 12.07 7.04 23.86
CA ARG A 163 12.68 8.07 24.71
C ARG A 163 13.90 8.75 24.10
N SER A 164 14.60 8.13 23.16
CA SER A 164 15.83 8.65 22.56
C SER A 164 15.61 9.53 21.31
N TRP A 165 14.47 9.39 20.62
CA TRP A 165 14.26 10.10 19.35
C TRP A 165 12.79 10.43 19.04
N LEU A 166 11.81 9.85 19.77
CA LEU A 166 10.39 10.14 19.60
C LEU A 166 9.83 11.22 20.56
N ILE A 167 10.60 11.66 21.55
CA ILE A 167 10.14 12.66 22.55
C ILE A 167 9.76 14.00 21.90
N SER A 168 10.27 14.25 20.70
CA SER A 168 10.03 15.50 19.97
C SER A 168 9.46 15.24 18.56
N MET A 169 9.03 14.03 18.24
CA MET A 169 8.39 13.75 16.96
C MET A 169 7.03 14.45 16.88
N LYS A 170 6.68 14.91 15.71
CA LYS A 170 5.31 15.28 15.40
C LYS A 170 4.43 14.05 15.60
N GLU A 171 3.19 14.29 16.00
CA GLU A 171 2.20 13.28 16.32
C GLU A 171 1.97 12.27 15.15
N HIS A 172 2.33 12.68 13.92
CA HIS A 172 2.10 11.92 12.71
C HIS A 172 3.40 11.67 11.96
N VAL A 173 3.47 10.50 11.34
CA VAL A 173 4.43 10.17 10.28
C VAL A 173 3.71 10.20 8.93
N LEU A 174 4.41 10.55 7.86
CA LEU A 174 3.92 10.45 6.51
C LEU A 174 4.32 9.08 5.94
N ALA A 175 3.37 8.16 5.86
CA ALA A 175 3.56 6.88 5.18
C ALA A 175 3.40 7.08 3.68
N ARG A 176 4.29 6.47 2.88
CA ARG A 176 4.31 6.57 1.42
C ARG A 176 4.56 5.23 0.78
N PHE A 177 4.05 5.06 -0.43
CA PHE A 177 4.44 3.97 -1.30
C PHE A 177 4.59 4.43 -2.75
N ASP A 178 5.49 3.76 -3.45
CA ASP A 178 5.73 3.86 -4.89
C ASP A 178 5.85 2.43 -5.39
N LEU A 179 4.80 1.93 -6.03
CA LEU A 179 4.65 0.53 -6.38
C LEU A 179 4.60 0.37 -7.89
N VAL A 180 5.25 -0.68 -8.36
CA VAL A 180 5.17 -1.17 -9.73
C VAL A 180 4.48 -2.53 -9.69
N LEU A 181 3.38 -2.67 -10.44
CA LEU A 181 2.64 -3.93 -10.49
C LEU A 181 2.55 -4.42 -11.93
N SER A 182 2.84 -5.70 -12.11
CA SER A 182 2.65 -6.41 -13.38
C SER A 182 1.42 -7.30 -13.33
N LYS A 183 0.77 -7.48 -14.47
CA LYS A 183 -0.33 -8.43 -14.61
C LYS A 183 0.21 -9.85 -14.35
N ALA A 184 -0.47 -10.60 -13.47
CA ALA A 184 -0.16 -12.00 -13.24
C ALA A 184 -0.35 -12.81 -14.54
N LYS A 185 0.56 -13.72 -14.79
CA LYS A 185 0.47 -14.63 -15.95
C LYS A 185 -0.53 -15.75 -15.68
#